data_307769c7d2c985a064a69862d5ddece6
#
_entry.id   307769c7d2c985a064a69862d5ddece6
#
_cell.length_a   1.000
_cell.length_b   1.000
_cell.length_c   1.000
_cell.angle_alpha   90.00
_cell.angle_beta   90.00
_cell.angle_gamma   90.00
#
_symmetry.space_group_name_H-M   'P 1'
#
loop_
_entity.id
_entity.type
_entity.pdbx_description
1 polymer ?
#
loop_
_entity_poly.entity_id
_entity_poly.type
_entity_poly.pdbx_seq_one_letter_code
_entity_poly.pdbx_strand_id
1 'polypeptide(L)'
;QPEFRIGFLGDEAAQDVLTRNSCLKPYIEAAYGVPAKLFTFEDYAGNMQAMLGGNLDYTWYGSSGYAGMELEKPGFVVPVLTRMQPTGDMGYYSVMIARKDSGIKTLADTKGKRLGFADPNSTSGYLIPSIELPATPEVNGSLENYFSSTEFSGGHSGVVLAVLNGDIDVGFNWVS
;
A
#
# COMPACT_ATOMS: atom_id res chain seq x y z
N GLN A 1 15.76 23.23 -11.23
CA GLN A 1 14.84 23.08 -10.09
C GLN A 1 15.53 23.50 -8.80
N PRO A 2 14.84 24.22 -7.90
CA PRO A 2 15.45 24.65 -6.65
C PRO A 2 15.63 23.51 -5.62
N GLU A 3 14.87 22.41 -5.74
CA GLU A 3 14.92 21.24 -4.83
C GLU A 3 14.46 19.96 -5.56
N PHE A 4 14.90 18.77 -5.09
CA PHE A 4 14.42 17.47 -5.53
C PHE A 4 13.37 16.96 -4.56
N ARG A 5 12.14 16.72 -5.02
CA ARG A 5 10.96 16.44 -4.21
C ARG A 5 10.62 14.95 -4.26
N ILE A 6 10.63 14.30 -3.09
CA ILE A 6 10.40 12.86 -2.94
C ILE A 6 9.13 12.63 -2.14
N GLY A 7 8.16 11.92 -2.72
CA GLY A 7 6.90 11.53 -2.08
C GLY A 7 6.96 10.13 -1.49
N PHE A 8 6.27 9.93 -0.37
CA PHE A 8 6.03 8.64 0.24
C PHE A 8 4.53 8.40 0.42
N LEU A 9 4.11 7.14 0.26
CA LEU A 9 2.72 6.74 0.42
C LEU A 9 2.22 7.02 1.85
N GLY A 10 0.94 7.34 1.97
CA GLY A 10 0.24 7.53 3.24
C GLY A 10 -0.22 6.22 3.86
N ASP A 11 0.67 5.25 3.98
CA ASP A 11 0.38 3.90 4.51
C ASP A 11 0.89 3.69 5.94
N GLU A 12 1.64 4.64 6.48
CA GLU A 12 2.22 4.64 7.83
C GLU A 12 2.20 6.04 8.45
N ALA A 13 2.53 6.13 9.75
CA ALA A 13 2.66 7.43 10.43
C ALA A 13 3.73 8.32 9.75
N ALA A 14 3.34 9.55 9.40
CA ALA A 14 4.17 10.48 8.63
C ALA A 14 5.59 10.67 9.21
N GLN A 15 5.70 10.84 10.54
CA GLN A 15 6.98 11.06 11.20
C GLN A 15 7.91 9.85 11.09
N ASP A 16 7.36 8.63 11.18
CA ASP A 16 8.15 7.39 11.09
C ASP A 16 8.66 7.20 9.67
N VAL A 17 7.83 7.49 8.65
CA VAL A 17 8.21 7.45 7.24
C VAL A 17 9.34 8.42 6.96
N LEU A 18 9.24 9.68 7.39
CA LEU A 18 10.26 10.70 7.18
C LEU A 18 11.57 10.35 7.89
N THR A 19 11.51 9.86 9.13
CA THR A 19 12.69 9.49 9.91
C THR A 19 13.43 8.32 9.27
N ARG A 20 12.72 7.25 8.93
CA ARG A 20 13.30 6.04 8.31
C ARG A 20 13.93 6.32 6.96
N ASN A 21 13.35 7.22 6.17
CA ASN A 21 13.84 7.54 4.83
C ASN A 21 14.76 8.77 4.77
N SER A 22 15.07 9.40 5.90
CA SER A 22 15.95 10.58 5.96
C SER A 22 17.35 10.33 5.38
N CYS A 23 17.85 9.09 5.45
CA CYS A 23 19.12 8.68 4.87
C CYS A 23 19.19 8.82 3.35
N LEU A 24 18.05 8.90 2.63
CA LEU A 24 18.02 9.12 1.19
C LEU A 24 18.49 10.52 0.79
N LYS A 25 18.28 11.54 1.64
CA LYS A 25 18.59 12.94 1.32
C LYS A 25 20.03 13.14 0.86
N PRO A 26 21.08 12.76 1.63
CA PRO A 26 22.44 13.02 1.22
C PRO A 26 22.83 12.32 -0.08
N TYR A 27 22.28 11.16 -0.39
CA TYR A 27 22.53 10.46 -1.66
C TYR A 27 21.92 11.20 -2.85
N ILE A 28 20.68 11.66 -2.71
CA ILE A 28 19.98 12.42 -3.75
C ILE A 28 20.65 13.79 -3.95
N GLU A 29 21.00 14.48 -2.87
CA GLU A 29 21.70 15.77 -2.93
C GLU A 29 23.07 15.65 -3.60
N ALA A 30 23.81 14.57 -3.32
CA ALA A 30 25.09 14.29 -3.98
C ALA A 30 24.92 13.94 -5.47
N ALA A 31 23.85 13.24 -5.84
CA ALA A 31 23.61 12.79 -7.21
C ALA A 31 23.12 13.94 -8.12
N TYR A 32 22.26 14.83 -7.61
CA TYR A 32 21.59 15.85 -8.39
C TYR A 32 22.09 17.27 -8.13
N GLY A 33 22.91 17.51 -7.10
CA GLY A 33 23.48 18.82 -6.77
C GLY A 33 22.45 19.84 -6.29
N VAL A 34 21.29 19.40 -5.81
CA VAL A 34 20.21 20.25 -5.28
C VAL A 34 19.70 19.69 -3.95
N PRO A 35 19.13 20.51 -3.06
CA PRO A 35 18.52 20.04 -1.83
C PRO A 35 17.43 19.00 -2.08
N ALA A 36 17.35 17.94 -1.27
CA ALA A 36 16.28 16.96 -1.30
C ALA A 36 15.23 17.25 -0.22
N LYS A 37 13.95 17.17 -0.60
CA LYS A 37 12.81 17.37 0.30
C LYS A 37 11.89 16.16 0.27
N LEU A 38 11.54 15.66 1.45
CA LEU A 38 10.69 14.49 1.64
C LEU A 38 9.28 14.96 2.00
N PHE A 39 8.27 14.32 1.38
CA PHE A 39 6.86 14.59 1.60
C PHE A 39 6.13 13.30 1.96
N THR A 40 5.17 13.39 2.85
CA THR A 40 4.20 12.33 3.14
C THR A 40 2.81 12.81 2.79
N PHE A 41 1.91 11.88 2.54
CA PHE A 41 0.52 12.13 2.17
C PHE A 41 -0.39 11.33 3.11
N GLU A 42 -1.64 11.75 3.25
CA GLU A 42 -2.62 11.04 4.09
C GLU A 42 -3.04 9.71 3.48
N ASP A 43 -3.07 9.65 2.13
CA ASP A 43 -3.46 8.47 1.37
C ASP A 43 -2.65 8.31 0.07
N TYR A 44 -2.88 7.22 -0.62
CA TYR A 44 -2.26 6.93 -1.92
C TYR A 44 -2.68 7.92 -3.01
N ALA A 45 -3.96 8.31 -3.02
CA ALA A 45 -4.50 9.21 -4.02
C ALA A 45 -3.83 10.59 -3.99
N GLY A 46 -3.63 11.16 -2.80
CA GLY A 46 -2.94 12.44 -2.63
C GLY A 46 -1.51 12.42 -3.16
N ASN A 47 -0.79 11.32 -2.93
CA ASN A 47 0.56 11.13 -3.46
C ASN A 47 0.53 11.01 -5.00
N MET A 48 -0.38 10.20 -5.57
CA MET A 48 -0.53 10.03 -7.02
C MET A 48 -0.86 11.38 -7.69
N GLN A 49 -1.79 12.15 -7.15
CA GLN A 49 -2.16 13.47 -7.67
C GLN A 49 -1.01 14.48 -7.58
N ALA A 50 -0.23 14.44 -6.51
CA ALA A 50 0.98 15.28 -6.39
C ALA A 50 2.02 14.94 -7.47
N MET A 51 2.20 13.66 -7.79
CA MET A 51 3.09 13.22 -8.87
C MET A 51 2.57 13.64 -10.24
N LEU A 52 1.30 13.35 -10.56
CA LEU A 52 0.67 13.70 -11.83
C LEU A 52 0.56 15.21 -12.05
N GLY A 53 0.44 15.98 -10.97
CA GLY A 53 0.46 17.45 -10.97
C GLY A 53 1.86 18.07 -11.10
N GLY A 54 2.93 17.25 -11.14
CA GLY A 54 4.31 17.75 -11.25
C GLY A 54 4.84 18.37 -9.95
N ASN A 55 4.24 18.05 -8.80
CA ASN A 55 4.65 18.51 -7.47
C ASN A 55 5.68 17.58 -6.82
N LEU A 56 5.94 16.41 -7.40
CA LEU A 56 6.99 15.47 -7.02
C LEU A 56 7.88 15.16 -8.21
N ASP A 57 9.15 14.85 -7.93
CA ASP A 57 10.14 14.43 -8.91
C ASP A 57 10.35 12.91 -8.83
N TYR A 58 10.13 12.34 -7.66
CA TYR A 58 10.23 10.90 -7.41
C TYR A 58 9.23 10.47 -6.34
N THR A 59 8.70 9.27 -6.49
CA THR A 59 7.84 8.67 -5.49
C THR A 59 7.86 7.14 -5.59
N TRP A 60 7.40 6.48 -4.56
CA TRP A 60 7.35 5.04 -4.46
C TRP A 60 5.90 4.55 -4.55
N TYR A 61 5.64 3.57 -5.42
CA TYR A 61 4.31 2.95 -5.56
C TYR A 61 4.38 1.44 -5.62
N GLY A 62 3.28 0.78 -5.25
CA GLY A 62 2.97 -0.56 -5.72
C GLY A 62 2.47 -0.55 -7.17
N SER A 63 2.37 -1.74 -7.77
CA SER A 63 1.95 -1.89 -9.18
C SER A 63 0.57 -1.30 -9.46
N SER A 64 -0.36 -1.38 -8.50
CA SER A 64 -1.72 -0.81 -8.64
C SER A 64 -1.68 0.71 -8.81
N GLY A 65 -0.97 1.41 -7.92
CA GLY A 65 -0.84 2.88 -8.00
C GLY A 65 -0.14 3.34 -9.28
N TYR A 66 0.94 2.63 -9.69
CA TYR A 66 1.59 2.91 -10.97
C TYR A 66 0.64 2.72 -12.16
N ALA A 67 -0.09 1.62 -12.21
CA ALA A 67 -1.07 1.36 -13.27
C ALA A 67 -2.17 2.42 -13.29
N GLY A 68 -2.66 2.86 -12.13
CA GLY A 68 -3.65 3.94 -12.03
C GLY A 68 -3.15 5.25 -12.62
N MET A 69 -1.91 5.65 -12.32
CA MET A 69 -1.30 6.85 -12.92
C MET A 69 -1.09 6.72 -14.43
N GLU A 70 -0.68 5.54 -14.90
CA GLU A 70 -0.49 5.27 -16.32
C GLU A 70 -1.82 5.31 -17.11
N LEU A 71 -2.92 4.86 -16.50
CA LEU A 71 -4.26 4.98 -17.09
C LEU A 71 -4.75 6.44 -17.13
N GLU A 72 -4.44 7.24 -16.12
CA GLU A 72 -4.85 8.65 -16.06
C GLU A 72 -4.01 9.53 -17.00
N LYS A 73 -2.70 9.33 -17.04
CA LYS A 73 -1.77 10.13 -17.85
C LYS A 73 -0.66 9.25 -18.45
N PRO A 74 -0.93 8.56 -19.56
CA PRO A 74 0.01 7.60 -20.15
C PRO A 74 1.39 8.19 -20.46
N GLY A 75 2.45 7.49 -20.02
CA GLY A 75 3.84 7.86 -20.26
C GLY A 75 4.34 9.06 -19.45
N PHE A 76 3.56 9.60 -18.52
CA PHE A 76 3.99 10.73 -17.69
C PHE A 76 4.92 10.29 -16.56
N VAL A 77 4.70 9.11 -15.99
CA VAL A 77 5.49 8.53 -14.91
C VAL A 77 6.35 7.39 -15.47
N VAL A 78 7.64 7.42 -15.20
CA VAL A 78 8.58 6.39 -15.69
C VAL A 78 9.10 5.59 -14.50
N PRO A 79 8.92 4.24 -14.48
CA PRO A 79 9.52 3.40 -13.46
C PRO A 79 11.03 3.32 -13.68
N VAL A 80 11.82 3.73 -12.68
CA VAL A 80 13.28 3.81 -12.77
C VAL A 80 13.99 2.80 -11.88
N LEU A 81 13.36 2.37 -10.78
CA LEU A 81 13.92 1.43 -9.81
C LEU A 81 12.82 0.50 -9.27
N THR A 82 13.20 -0.71 -8.90
CA THR A 82 12.39 -1.58 -8.07
C THR A 82 13.15 -1.96 -6.80
N ARG A 83 12.42 -2.18 -5.73
CA ARG A 83 13.00 -2.59 -4.45
C ARG A 83 13.32 -4.09 -4.49
N MET A 84 14.54 -4.42 -4.15
CA MET A 84 14.94 -5.79 -3.86
C MET A 84 14.84 -6.03 -2.35
N GLN A 85 14.26 -7.14 -1.95
CA GLN A 85 14.19 -7.55 -0.56
C GLN A 85 15.56 -8.02 -0.06
N PRO A 86 15.81 -8.05 1.26
CA PRO A 86 17.06 -8.57 1.82
C PRO A 86 17.34 -10.03 1.43
N THR A 87 16.30 -10.80 1.09
CA THR A 87 16.39 -12.17 0.56
C THR A 87 16.90 -12.26 -0.88
N GLY A 88 16.94 -11.13 -1.61
CA GLY A 88 17.22 -11.06 -3.04
C GLY A 88 15.98 -11.10 -3.93
N ASP A 89 14.80 -11.31 -3.37
CA ASP A 89 13.54 -11.33 -4.11
C ASP A 89 13.13 -9.93 -4.57
N MET A 90 12.52 -9.84 -5.76
CA MET A 90 12.02 -8.59 -6.34
C MET A 90 10.50 -8.44 -6.16
N GLY A 91 9.90 -9.30 -5.32
CA GLY A 91 8.47 -9.32 -5.05
C GLY A 91 8.16 -9.37 -3.56
N TYR A 92 6.87 -9.37 -3.25
CA TYR A 92 6.33 -9.53 -1.91
C TYR A 92 4.94 -10.17 -2.01
N TYR A 93 4.41 -10.64 -0.89
CA TYR A 93 3.12 -11.34 -0.86
C TYR A 93 2.04 -10.47 -0.24
N SER A 94 0.83 -10.56 -0.81
CA SER A 94 -0.39 -10.16 -0.13
C SER A 94 -0.76 -11.22 0.90
N VAL A 95 -1.02 -10.83 2.13
CA VAL A 95 -1.37 -11.74 3.22
C VAL A 95 -2.61 -11.26 3.94
N MET A 96 -3.48 -12.19 4.30
CA MET A 96 -4.58 -11.92 5.22
C MET A 96 -4.09 -12.10 6.65
N ILE A 97 -4.33 -11.11 7.49
CA ILE A 97 -3.99 -11.13 8.91
C ILE A 97 -5.24 -11.21 9.77
N ALA A 98 -5.14 -11.88 10.89
CA ALA A 98 -6.13 -11.97 11.95
C ALA A 98 -5.45 -11.94 13.31
N ARG A 99 -6.18 -11.63 14.39
CA ARG A 99 -5.62 -11.78 15.73
C ARG A 99 -5.36 -13.26 16.04
N LYS A 100 -4.28 -13.52 16.75
CA LYS A 100 -3.86 -14.87 17.14
C LYS A 100 -4.93 -15.60 17.98
N ASP A 101 -5.70 -14.86 18.77
CA ASP A 101 -6.74 -15.35 19.66
C ASP A 101 -8.13 -15.42 19.01
N SER A 102 -8.28 -15.03 17.75
CA SER A 102 -9.57 -15.01 17.03
C SER A 102 -10.12 -16.39 16.69
N GLY A 103 -9.27 -17.43 16.72
CA GLY A 103 -9.63 -18.77 16.26
C GLY A 103 -9.62 -18.95 14.73
N ILE A 104 -9.42 -17.87 13.96
CA ILE A 104 -9.33 -17.91 12.48
C ILE A 104 -8.00 -18.51 12.08
N LYS A 105 -8.02 -19.60 11.30
CA LYS A 105 -6.84 -20.33 10.82
C LYS A 105 -6.84 -20.56 9.31
N THR A 106 -8.01 -20.56 8.70
CA THR A 106 -8.22 -20.84 7.28
C THR A 106 -9.10 -19.78 6.66
N LEU A 107 -9.14 -19.71 5.34
CA LEU A 107 -10.06 -18.82 4.62
C LEU A 107 -11.52 -19.13 4.93
N ALA A 108 -11.88 -20.41 5.11
CA ALA A 108 -13.23 -20.81 5.46
C ALA A 108 -13.71 -20.24 6.81
N ASP A 109 -12.80 -20.02 7.77
CA ASP A 109 -13.12 -19.44 9.08
C ASP A 109 -13.47 -17.95 8.99
N THR A 110 -13.19 -17.31 7.86
CA THR A 110 -13.44 -15.88 7.63
C THR A 110 -14.85 -15.58 7.11
N LYS A 111 -15.64 -16.63 6.79
CA LYS A 111 -17.02 -16.44 6.31
C LYS A 111 -17.87 -15.67 7.33
N GLY A 112 -18.54 -14.62 6.85
CA GLY A 112 -19.35 -13.74 7.69
C GLY A 112 -18.56 -12.83 8.63
N LYS A 113 -17.23 -12.75 8.50
CA LYS A 113 -16.37 -11.84 9.26
C LYS A 113 -16.31 -10.47 8.59
N ARG A 114 -15.84 -9.47 9.34
CA ARG A 114 -15.57 -8.11 8.82
C ARG A 114 -14.18 -8.09 8.20
N LEU A 115 -14.11 -7.65 6.93
CA LEU A 115 -12.87 -7.61 6.16
C LEU A 115 -12.39 -6.16 6.00
N GLY A 116 -11.12 -5.90 6.31
CA GLY A 116 -10.45 -4.62 6.04
C GLY A 116 -9.48 -4.70 4.88
N PHE A 117 -9.53 -3.68 4.02
CA PHE A 117 -8.54 -3.40 2.99
C PHE A 117 -7.70 -2.19 3.39
N ALA A 118 -6.49 -2.06 2.83
CA ALA A 118 -5.60 -0.95 3.16
C ALA A 118 -6.06 0.37 2.50
N ASP A 119 -5.97 0.44 1.18
CA ASP A 119 -6.30 1.62 0.37
C ASP A 119 -6.73 1.15 -1.02
N PRO A 120 -7.69 1.81 -1.70
CA PRO A 120 -8.15 1.45 -3.04
C PRO A 120 -7.03 1.33 -4.09
N ASN A 121 -5.93 2.05 -3.91
CA ASN A 121 -4.77 2.03 -4.81
C ASN A 121 -3.65 1.09 -4.35
N SER A 122 -3.86 0.34 -3.24
CA SER A 122 -2.88 -0.64 -2.75
C SER A 122 -2.92 -1.92 -3.56
N THR A 123 -1.75 -2.40 -4.00
CA THR A 123 -1.62 -3.67 -4.73
C THR A 123 -1.96 -4.85 -3.83
N SER A 124 -1.25 -5.03 -2.72
CA SER A 124 -1.41 -6.17 -1.80
C SER A 124 -2.56 -5.98 -0.82
N GLY A 125 -2.85 -4.73 -0.46
CA GLY A 125 -3.90 -4.40 0.50
C GLY A 125 -5.30 -4.32 -0.11
N TYR A 126 -5.44 -4.35 -1.46
CA TYR A 126 -6.74 -4.29 -2.11
C TYR A 126 -6.79 -4.97 -3.48
N LEU A 127 -6.00 -4.54 -4.48
CA LEU A 127 -6.19 -5.00 -5.87
C LEU A 127 -6.08 -6.53 -5.97
N ILE A 128 -4.99 -7.12 -5.51
CA ILE A 128 -4.78 -8.56 -5.60
C ILE A 128 -5.85 -9.34 -4.83
N PRO A 129 -6.09 -9.08 -3.54
CA PRO A 129 -7.13 -9.83 -2.82
C PRO A 129 -8.55 -9.62 -3.37
N SER A 130 -8.88 -8.46 -3.94
CA SER A 130 -10.20 -8.22 -4.54
C SER A 130 -10.44 -9.04 -5.82
N ILE A 131 -9.38 -9.52 -6.47
CA ILE A 131 -9.44 -10.37 -7.67
C ILE A 131 -9.33 -11.84 -7.27
N GLU A 132 -8.37 -12.18 -6.42
CA GLU A 132 -8.03 -13.56 -6.10
C GLU A 132 -9.05 -14.23 -5.17
N LEU A 133 -9.55 -13.51 -4.14
CA LEU A 133 -10.52 -14.09 -3.20
C LEU A 133 -11.81 -14.56 -3.87
N PRO A 134 -12.47 -13.76 -4.73
CA PRO A 134 -13.67 -14.20 -5.45
C PRO A 134 -13.48 -15.45 -6.31
N ALA A 135 -12.25 -15.71 -6.75
CA ALA A 135 -11.88 -16.87 -7.56
C ALA A 135 -11.61 -18.14 -6.73
N THR A 136 -11.49 -18.01 -5.41
CA THR A 136 -11.28 -19.19 -4.53
C THR A 136 -12.55 -20.02 -4.40
N PRO A 137 -12.45 -21.36 -4.23
CA PRO A 137 -13.60 -22.22 -4.01
C PRO A 137 -14.43 -21.87 -2.76
N GLU A 138 -13.77 -21.35 -1.73
CA GLU A 138 -14.38 -20.97 -0.44
C GLU A 138 -15.28 -19.74 -0.57
N VAL A 139 -14.82 -18.73 -1.32
CA VAL A 139 -15.57 -17.47 -1.52
C VAL A 139 -16.55 -17.62 -2.68
N ASN A 140 -16.06 -18.11 -3.84
CA ASN A 140 -16.81 -18.44 -5.04
C ASN A 140 -17.83 -17.36 -5.43
N GLY A 141 -17.35 -16.14 -5.67
CA GLY A 141 -18.20 -15.02 -6.11
C GLY A 141 -17.90 -13.71 -5.40
N SER A 142 -18.92 -13.00 -4.95
CA SER A 142 -18.79 -11.64 -4.43
C SER A 142 -18.32 -11.63 -2.97
N LEU A 143 -17.42 -10.71 -2.65
CA LEU A 143 -16.92 -10.49 -1.29
C LEU A 143 -18.03 -10.01 -0.36
N GLU A 144 -18.97 -9.21 -0.84
CA GLU A 144 -20.11 -8.69 -0.08
C GLU A 144 -21.07 -9.81 0.36
N ASN A 145 -21.11 -10.92 -0.37
CA ASN A 145 -21.92 -12.10 0.01
C ASN A 145 -21.18 -13.04 0.97
N TYR A 146 -19.87 -12.98 0.99
CA TYR A 146 -19.03 -13.85 1.81
C TYR A 146 -18.70 -13.23 3.17
N PHE A 147 -18.32 -11.96 3.19
CA PHE A 147 -18.01 -11.19 4.40
C PHE A 147 -19.25 -10.43 4.90
N SER A 148 -19.33 -10.16 6.20
CA SER A 148 -20.43 -9.36 6.77
C SER A 148 -20.30 -7.87 6.42
N SER A 149 -19.08 -7.40 6.23
CA SER A 149 -18.75 -6.06 5.73
C SER A 149 -17.35 -6.05 5.12
N THR A 150 -17.13 -5.10 4.21
CA THR A 150 -15.81 -4.74 3.69
C THR A 150 -15.58 -3.24 3.87
N GLU A 151 -14.39 -2.85 4.32
CA GLU A 151 -14.06 -1.44 4.53
C GLU A 151 -12.59 -1.15 4.24
N PHE A 152 -12.25 0.12 4.00
CA PHE A 152 -10.88 0.58 3.90
C PHE A 152 -10.41 1.19 5.21
N SER A 153 -9.23 0.78 5.67
CA SER A 153 -8.65 1.21 6.95
C SER A 153 -7.64 2.36 6.81
N GLY A 154 -7.49 2.94 5.61
CA GLY A 154 -6.62 4.09 5.34
C GLY A 154 -5.13 3.77 5.24
N GLY A 155 -4.76 2.51 4.94
CA GLY A 155 -3.39 2.06 4.76
C GLY A 155 -3.05 0.81 5.54
N HIS A 156 -1.85 0.28 5.33
CA HIS A 156 -1.41 -0.98 5.94
C HIS A 156 -1.35 -0.93 7.48
N SER A 157 -0.87 0.18 8.04
CA SER A 157 -0.86 0.39 9.49
C SER A 157 -2.28 0.49 10.05
N GLY A 158 -3.20 1.13 9.32
CA GLY A 158 -4.62 1.20 9.68
C GLY A 158 -5.25 -0.18 9.79
N VAL A 159 -4.99 -1.06 8.83
CA VAL A 159 -5.45 -2.46 8.86
C VAL A 159 -4.95 -3.20 10.11
N VAL A 160 -3.66 -3.07 10.42
CA VAL A 160 -3.08 -3.72 11.62
C VAL A 160 -3.78 -3.24 12.88
N LEU A 161 -3.96 -1.93 13.03
CA LEU A 161 -4.61 -1.35 14.20
C LEU A 161 -6.08 -1.76 14.30
N ALA A 162 -6.83 -1.76 13.19
CA ALA A 162 -8.23 -2.17 13.16
C ALA A 162 -8.41 -3.65 13.54
N VAL A 163 -7.50 -4.54 13.09
CA VAL A 163 -7.48 -5.95 13.50
C VAL A 163 -7.16 -6.08 14.99
N LEU A 164 -6.15 -5.37 15.48
CA LEU A 164 -5.74 -5.43 16.90
C LEU A 164 -6.86 -4.93 17.83
N ASN A 165 -7.51 -3.83 17.48
CA ASN A 165 -8.60 -3.25 18.25
C ASN A 165 -9.89 -4.07 18.16
N GLY A 166 -10.03 -4.95 17.14
CA GLY A 166 -11.24 -5.72 16.90
C GLY A 166 -12.33 -4.92 16.15
N ASP A 167 -11.95 -3.83 15.47
CA ASP A 167 -12.84 -3.08 14.58
C ASP A 167 -13.16 -3.89 13.32
N ILE A 168 -12.19 -4.65 12.83
CA ILE A 168 -12.32 -5.69 11.80
C ILE A 168 -11.78 -7.02 12.32
N ASP A 169 -12.25 -8.13 11.74
CA ASP A 169 -11.86 -9.48 12.17
C ASP A 169 -10.62 -9.98 11.40
N VAL A 170 -10.54 -9.62 10.11
CA VAL A 170 -9.42 -9.94 9.20
C VAL A 170 -9.13 -8.75 8.31
N GLY A 171 -7.89 -8.67 7.82
CA GLY A 171 -7.52 -7.60 6.90
C GLY A 171 -6.32 -7.97 6.04
N PHE A 172 -6.15 -7.25 4.91
CA PHE A 172 -5.03 -7.48 4.01
C PHE A 172 -3.85 -6.56 4.26
N ASN A 173 -2.68 -7.17 4.26
CA ASN A 173 -1.40 -6.52 4.43
C ASN A 173 -0.37 -7.15 3.47
N TRP A 174 0.91 -6.84 3.65
CA TRP A 174 2.00 -7.41 2.87
C TRP A 174 3.07 -8.02 3.76
N VAL A 175 3.82 -8.96 3.19
CA VAL A 175 5.01 -9.56 3.79
C VAL A 175 6.05 -9.83 2.70
N SER A 176 7.33 -9.67 3.04
CA SER A 176 8.49 -9.95 2.17
C SER A 176 9.30 -11.12 2.71
#